data_b010f620a46a852afe8724ae4266653e
#
_entry.id   b010f620a46a852afe8724ae4266653e
#
_cell.length_a   1.000
_cell.length_b   1.000
_cell.length_c   1.000
_cell.angle_alpha   90.00
_cell.angle_beta   90.00
_cell.angle_gamma   90.00
#
_symmetry.space_group_name_H-M   'P 1'
#
loop_
_entity.id
_entity.type
_entity.pdbx_description
1 polymer ?
#
loop_
_entity_poly.entity_id
_entity_poly.type
_entity_poly.pdbx_seq_one_letter_code
_entity_poly.pdbx_strand_id
1 'polypeptide(L)'
;MKKNKDKSIKFTKAKLQSLKHTEKLEKYFDLQCQGLCIFVHPAPSLNKSFYGNWSISKIDAEGKKKTSGRYRYICRLEERPLEAVKKYVTMKLPDWKKTNSTSSKIKTIKTFVEAYKASAAGGYRIKSKGSKLKYKNVTTNHYIQVLDTYVLAETEKQQILERLNNPKKLAENNYYTKKLHELPLKDVTRSDIEIWHQKLEDTPTAANRALAALSVVFEWDAKQLNPMFKGVNPCLRITKYQETKDKKYIDDFQKVIEITKYTEEQQWRDPHFLTFYRLLMEEGERISDHHGLQWKKPINKTDEKDCTGWIDFRRRTIWLKDTKNREPAEVEITDEMFVMLQKLQNLISEENTNASFAVGSKWVFPRPTDPTKH
;
A
#
# COMPACT_ATOMS: atom_id res chain seq x y z
N MET A 1 29.55 39.10 -24.51
CA MET A 1 29.97 38.19 -23.44
C MET A 1 30.76 37.03 -24.04
N LYS A 2 32.06 36.91 -23.77
CA LYS A 2 32.91 35.81 -24.26
C LYS A 2 32.46 34.49 -23.61
N LYS A 3 32.00 33.54 -24.42
CA LYS A 3 31.73 32.16 -23.96
C LYS A 3 33.02 31.61 -23.37
N ASN A 4 33.04 31.32 -22.05
CA ASN A 4 34.09 30.52 -21.43
C ASN A 4 34.12 29.18 -22.16
N LYS A 5 35.18 28.91 -22.94
CA LYS A 5 35.40 27.57 -23.51
C LYS A 5 35.65 26.62 -22.35
N ASP A 6 34.77 25.64 -22.20
CA ASP A 6 34.94 24.56 -21.22
C ASP A 6 36.29 23.88 -21.50
N LYS A 7 37.17 23.85 -20.47
CA LYS A 7 38.51 23.26 -20.58
C LYS A 7 38.41 21.75 -20.32
N SER A 8 38.58 20.94 -21.35
CA SER A 8 38.61 19.47 -21.22
C SER A 8 40.06 18.98 -21.14
N ILE A 9 40.39 18.22 -20.11
CA ILE A 9 41.73 17.68 -19.86
C ILE A 9 41.62 16.22 -19.37
N LYS A 10 42.67 15.43 -19.60
CA LYS A 10 42.78 14.11 -18.98
C LYS A 10 43.14 14.28 -17.51
N PHE A 11 42.28 13.75 -16.61
CA PHE A 11 42.53 13.82 -15.17
C PHE A 11 43.57 12.77 -14.76
N THR A 12 44.68 13.27 -14.24
CA THR A 12 45.71 12.55 -13.51
C THR A 12 46.00 13.27 -12.22
N LYS A 13 46.49 12.57 -11.19
CA LYS A 13 46.79 13.17 -9.89
C LYS A 13 47.71 14.37 -10.03
N ALA A 14 48.84 14.22 -10.78
CA ALA A 14 49.79 15.28 -11.01
C ALA A 14 49.16 16.49 -11.73
N LYS A 15 48.36 16.26 -12.79
CA LYS A 15 47.71 17.35 -13.53
C LYS A 15 46.70 18.11 -12.68
N LEU A 16 45.91 17.41 -11.87
CA LEU A 16 44.93 18.05 -10.99
C LEU A 16 45.58 18.88 -9.88
N GLN A 17 46.71 18.40 -9.35
CA GLN A 17 47.49 19.15 -8.37
C GLN A 17 48.12 20.42 -8.99
N SER A 18 48.58 20.36 -10.25
CA SER A 18 49.21 21.47 -10.94
C SER A 18 48.23 22.56 -11.43
N LEU A 19 46.92 22.36 -11.33
CA LEU A 19 45.94 23.40 -11.68
C LEU A 19 46.10 24.62 -10.77
N LYS A 20 46.36 25.79 -11.37
CA LYS A 20 46.53 27.05 -10.62
C LYS A 20 45.16 27.65 -10.29
N HIS A 21 45.06 28.26 -9.13
CA HIS A 21 43.92 29.10 -8.78
C HIS A 21 44.01 30.43 -9.52
N THR A 22 42.88 30.85 -10.04
CA THR A 22 42.73 32.12 -10.77
C THR A 22 41.75 33.03 -10.04
N GLU A 23 41.60 34.27 -10.50
CA GLU A 23 40.61 35.20 -9.92
C GLU A 23 39.16 34.77 -10.07
N LYS A 24 38.88 33.82 -10.97
CA LYS A 24 37.53 33.34 -11.28
C LYS A 24 37.44 31.83 -11.12
N LEU A 25 36.24 31.34 -10.82
CA LEU A 25 35.92 29.91 -10.78
C LEU A 25 36.23 29.28 -12.15
N GLU A 26 37.17 28.35 -12.18
CA GLU A 26 37.45 27.55 -13.37
C GLU A 26 36.89 26.14 -13.27
N LYS A 27 36.39 25.64 -14.40
CA LYS A 27 35.83 24.30 -14.53
C LYS A 27 36.63 23.52 -15.55
N TYR A 28 37.06 22.33 -15.17
CA TYR A 28 37.75 21.38 -16.05
C TYR A 28 36.96 20.10 -16.11
N PHE A 29 36.85 19.51 -17.30
CA PHE A 29 36.08 18.29 -17.56
C PHE A 29 37.03 17.15 -17.90
N ASP A 30 36.77 15.96 -17.36
CA ASP A 30 37.61 14.79 -17.63
C ASP A 30 37.31 14.21 -19.01
N LEU A 31 38.34 14.07 -19.84
CA LEU A 31 38.24 13.45 -21.16
C LEU A 31 37.98 11.94 -21.10
N GLN A 32 38.35 11.28 -20.00
CA GLN A 32 38.24 9.83 -19.87
C GLN A 32 37.02 9.37 -19.05
N CYS A 33 36.50 10.20 -18.17
CA CYS A 33 35.33 9.89 -17.35
C CYS A 33 34.21 10.87 -17.66
N GLN A 34 33.30 10.43 -18.53
CA GLN A 34 32.11 11.22 -18.85
C GLN A 34 31.30 11.53 -17.58
N GLY A 35 30.97 12.82 -17.43
CA GLY A 35 30.22 13.28 -16.28
C GLY A 35 31.03 13.62 -15.05
N LEU A 36 32.36 13.59 -15.13
CA LEU A 36 33.24 14.08 -14.06
C LEU A 36 33.83 15.43 -14.43
N CYS A 37 33.78 16.37 -13.50
CA CYS A 37 34.52 17.64 -13.62
C CYS A 37 35.10 18.05 -12.27
N ILE A 38 36.10 18.95 -12.32
CA ILE A 38 36.68 19.58 -11.14
C ILE A 38 36.48 21.09 -11.20
N PHE A 39 36.10 21.68 -10.08
CA PHE A 39 36.03 23.12 -9.90
C PHE A 39 37.25 23.59 -9.13
N VAL A 40 37.95 24.57 -9.68
CA VAL A 40 39.05 25.24 -9.05
C VAL A 40 38.55 26.61 -8.58
N HIS A 41 38.39 26.76 -7.29
CA HIS A 41 37.80 27.94 -6.67
C HIS A 41 38.86 29.05 -6.53
N PRO A 42 38.48 30.32 -6.74
CA PRO A 42 39.37 31.46 -6.53
C PRO A 42 39.62 31.70 -5.03
N ALA A 43 40.53 32.65 -4.73
CA ALA A 43 40.65 33.15 -3.37
C ALA A 43 39.33 33.72 -2.85
N PRO A 44 39.04 33.63 -1.55
CA PRO A 44 39.87 33.08 -0.47
C PRO A 44 39.78 31.57 -0.27
N SER A 45 38.85 30.88 -0.94
CA SER A 45 38.57 29.45 -0.64
C SER A 45 39.69 28.52 -1.14
N LEU A 46 40.39 28.86 -2.23
CA LEU A 46 41.48 28.08 -2.83
C LEU A 46 41.29 26.56 -2.88
N ASN A 47 40.06 26.11 -3.02
CA ASN A 47 39.69 24.69 -2.99
C ASN A 47 39.59 24.13 -4.42
N LYS A 48 39.95 22.86 -4.55
CA LYS A 48 39.67 22.04 -5.73
C LYS A 48 38.68 20.94 -5.37
N SER A 49 37.53 20.90 -6.04
CA SER A 49 36.48 20.00 -5.69
C SER A 49 35.93 19.25 -6.90
N PHE A 50 35.68 17.95 -6.75
CA PHE A 50 35.07 17.13 -7.76
C PHE A 50 33.56 17.29 -7.77
N TYR A 51 33.02 17.35 -8.99
CA TYR A 51 31.57 17.39 -9.24
C TYR A 51 31.22 16.39 -10.32
N GLY A 52 30.04 15.74 -10.12
CA GLY A 52 29.35 15.08 -11.22
C GLY A 52 28.69 16.13 -12.11
N ASN A 53 28.80 15.98 -13.43
CA ASN A 53 28.13 16.85 -14.36
C ASN A 53 27.28 16.10 -15.38
N TRP A 54 26.17 16.68 -15.76
CA TRP A 54 25.31 16.20 -16.84
C TRP A 54 24.50 17.35 -17.41
N SER A 55 23.97 17.18 -18.60
CA SER A 55 23.12 18.19 -19.24
C SER A 55 21.66 17.77 -19.26
N ILE A 56 20.78 18.73 -19.08
CA ILE A 56 19.34 18.59 -19.22
C ILE A 56 18.90 19.44 -20.40
N SER A 57 18.16 18.81 -21.31
CA SER A 57 17.46 19.51 -22.38
C SER A 57 16.00 19.71 -22.01
N LYS A 58 15.53 20.93 -22.05
CA LYS A 58 14.12 21.30 -21.93
C LYS A 58 13.67 21.92 -23.26
N ILE A 59 12.46 21.60 -23.66
CA ILE A 59 11.77 22.29 -24.76
C ILE A 59 10.98 23.42 -24.10
N ASP A 60 11.18 24.67 -24.55
CA ASP A 60 10.39 25.81 -24.08
C ASP A 60 9.00 25.84 -24.72
N ALA A 61 8.18 26.79 -24.32
CA ALA A 61 6.81 26.94 -24.84
C ALA A 61 6.78 27.24 -26.36
N GLU A 62 7.90 27.66 -26.92
CA GLU A 62 8.07 27.96 -28.35
C GLU A 62 8.68 26.79 -29.15
N GLY A 63 8.85 25.61 -28.50
CA GLY A 63 9.41 24.42 -29.16
C GLY A 63 10.94 24.41 -29.28
N LYS A 64 11.67 25.42 -28.76
CA LYS A 64 13.12 25.50 -28.83
C LYS A 64 13.78 24.68 -27.71
N LYS A 65 14.73 23.84 -28.08
CA LYS A 65 15.53 23.03 -27.15
C LYS A 65 16.57 23.87 -26.42
N LYS A 66 16.38 24.11 -25.12
CA LYS A 66 17.37 24.71 -24.24
C LYS A 66 18.11 23.66 -23.42
N THR A 67 19.43 23.59 -23.52
CA THR A 67 20.25 22.65 -22.74
C THR A 67 20.95 23.42 -21.61
N SER A 68 20.77 22.94 -20.38
CA SER A 68 21.42 23.47 -19.18
C SER A 68 22.28 22.42 -18.51
N GLY A 69 23.53 22.78 -18.15
CA GLY A 69 24.40 21.91 -17.35
C GLY A 69 23.94 21.83 -15.88
N ARG A 70 24.07 20.67 -15.31
CA ARG A 70 23.85 20.42 -13.88
C ARG A 70 25.11 19.88 -13.25
N TYR A 71 25.32 20.27 -12.00
CA TYR A 71 26.50 19.89 -11.24
C TYR A 71 26.10 19.38 -9.87
N ARG A 72 26.77 18.31 -9.42
CA ARG A 72 26.56 17.75 -8.07
C ARG A 72 27.93 17.60 -7.40
N TYR A 73 28.09 18.24 -6.26
CA TYR A 73 29.29 18.11 -5.43
C TYR A 73 29.52 16.65 -5.03
N ILE A 74 30.78 16.20 -5.08
CA ILE A 74 31.17 14.84 -4.68
C ILE A 74 32.07 14.89 -3.47
N CYS A 75 33.25 15.51 -3.61
CA CYS A 75 34.27 15.61 -2.56
C CYS A 75 35.36 16.63 -2.96
N ARG A 76 36.21 17.00 -2.03
CA ARG A 76 37.44 17.76 -2.35
C ARG A 76 38.48 16.83 -2.98
N LEU A 77 39.46 17.44 -3.68
CA LEU A 77 40.51 16.71 -4.39
C LEU A 77 41.29 15.75 -3.47
N GLU A 78 41.50 16.15 -2.22
CA GLU A 78 42.31 15.42 -1.25
C GLU A 78 41.55 14.34 -0.46
N GLU A 79 40.21 14.40 -0.48
CA GLU A 79 39.37 13.50 0.36
C GLU A 79 39.28 12.07 -0.19
N ARG A 80 39.42 11.89 -1.50
CA ARG A 80 39.29 10.57 -2.14
C ARG A 80 40.25 10.37 -3.29
N PRO A 81 40.76 9.14 -3.51
CA PRO A 81 41.54 8.81 -4.70
C PRO A 81 40.75 9.05 -5.99
N LEU A 82 41.42 9.57 -7.03
CA LEU A 82 40.78 9.88 -8.32
C LEU A 82 40.03 8.69 -8.93
N GLU A 83 40.58 7.47 -8.85
CA GLU A 83 39.96 6.27 -9.39
C GLU A 83 38.66 5.92 -8.66
N ALA A 84 38.59 6.13 -7.34
CA ALA A 84 37.35 5.94 -6.57
C ALA A 84 36.30 6.96 -6.98
N VAL A 85 36.67 8.21 -7.26
CA VAL A 85 35.76 9.26 -7.74
C VAL A 85 35.25 8.93 -9.15
N LYS A 86 36.12 8.48 -10.06
CA LYS A 86 35.72 8.04 -11.40
C LYS A 86 34.72 6.87 -11.34
N LYS A 87 35.02 5.85 -10.56
CA LYS A 87 34.10 4.69 -10.35
C LYS A 87 32.75 5.14 -9.81
N TYR A 88 32.75 6.03 -8.82
CA TYR A 88 31.50 6.57 -8.24
C TYR A 88 30.68 7.33 -9.28
N VAL A 89 31.30 8.20 -10.08
CA VAL A 89 30.60 8.97 -11.13
C VAL A 89 30.04 8.05 -12.19
N THR A 90 30.82 7.09 -12.68
CA THR A 90 30.37 6.11 -13.69
C THR A 90 29.14 5.34 -13.19
N MET A 91 29.16 4.94 -11.93
CA MET A 91 28.03 4.21 -11.32
C MET A 91 26.78 5.10 -11.14
N LYS A 92 26.97 6.37 -10.77
CA LYS A 92 25.84 7.27 -10.42
C LYS A 92 25.33 8.13 -11.57
N LEU A 93 26.11 8.31 -12.62
CA LEU A 93 25.74 9.14 -13.77
C LEU A 93 24.42 8.70 -14.46
N PRO A 94 24.16 7.40 -14.66
CA PRO A 94 22.88 6.96 -15.20
C PRO A 94 21.69 7.38 -14.32
N ASP A 95 21.83 7.27 -13.00
CA ASP A 95 20.79 7.66 -12.05
C ASP A 95 20.56 9.18 -12.08
N TRP A 96 21.63 9.97 -12.14
CA TRP A 96 21.54 11.44 -12.23
C TRP A 96 20.89 11.88 -13.53
N LYS A 97 21.17 11.21 -14.64
CA LYS A 97 20.50 11.46 -15.93
C LYS A 97 19.02 11.09 -15.87
N LYS A 98 18.68 9.95 -15.27
CA LYS A 98 17.27 9.50 -15.10
C LYS A 98 16.48 10.45 -14.21
N THR A 99 17.04 10.92 -13.10
CA THR A 99 16.35 11.83 -12.16
C THR A 99 15.98 13.17 -12.82
N ASN A 100 16.60 13.51 -13.93
CA ASN A 100 16.40 14.78 -14.62
C ASN A 100 15.80 14.64 -16.04
N SER A 101 15.67 13.44 -16.57
CA SER A 101 14.91 13.16 -17.80
C SER A 101 13.41 13.07 -17.54
N THR A 102 13.03 12.80 -16.30
CA THR A 102 11.70 13.14 -15.83
C THR A 102 11.67 14.67 -15.70
N SER A 103 10.99 15.38 -16.62
CA SER A 103 10.31 16.62 -16.26
C SER A 103 9.91 16.44 -14.80
N SER A 104 10.12 17.41 -13.91
CA SER A 104 9.58 17.35 -12.56
C SER A 104 8.07 17.21 -12.73
N LYS A 105 7.61 15.95 -12.92
CA LYS A 105 6.19 15.64 -12.96
C LYS A 105 5.70 16.20 -11.65
N ILE A 106 4.86 17.21 -11.74
CA ILE A 106 4.22 17.79 -10.57
C ILE A 106 3.70 16.62 -9.78
N LYS A 107 4.27 16.39 -8.59
CA LYS A 107 3.79 15.34 -7.71
C LYS A 107 2.35 15.65 -7.36
N THR A 108 1.45 14.78 -7.75
CA THR A 108 0.01 14.91 -7.47
C THR A 108 -0.39 13.96 -6.35
N ILE A 109 -1.58 14.11 -5.81
CA ILE A 109 -2.14 13.13 -4.86
C ILE A 109 -2.17 11.73 -5.49
N LYS A 110 -2.42 11.60 -6.80
CA LYS A 110 -2.33 10.30 -7.50
C LYS A 110 -0.96 9.66 -7.32
N THR A 111 0.12 10.38 -7.70
CA THR A 111 1.49 9.84 -7.57
C THR A 111 1.89 9.56 -6.13
N PHE A 112 1.33 10.28 -5.19
CA PHE A 112 1.54 10.12 -3.75
C PHE A 112 0.88 8.84 -3.21
N VAL A 113 -0.37 8.59 -3.56
CA VAL A 113 -1.10 7.37 -3.19
C VAL A 113 -0.48 6.14 -3.86
N GLU A 114 -0.06 6.24 -5.13
CA GLU A 114 0.64 5.15 -5.83
C GLU A 114 1.98 4.80 -5.18
N ALA A 115 2.72 5.77 -4.66
CA ALA A 115 3.94 5.52 -3.91
C ALA A 115 3.67 4.76 -2.60
N TYR A 116 2.59 5.11 -1.89
CA TYR A 116 2.13 4.37 -0.71
C TYR A 116 1.76 2.92 -1.06
N LYS A 117 0.97 2.71 -2.13
CA LYS A 117 0.56 1.37 -2.59
C LYS A 117 1.76 0.50 -2.94
N ALA A 118 2.73 1.04 -3.66
CA ALA A 118 3.97 0.33 -4.01
C ALA A 118 4.78 -0.06 -2.75
N SER A 119 4.85 0.82 -1.77
CA SER A 119 5.49 0.58 -0.48
C SER A 119 4.74 -0.50 0.33
N ALA A 120 3.42 -0.44 0.36
CA ALA A 120 2.57 -1.42 1.05
C ALA A 120 2.68 -2.82 0.42
N ALA A 121 2.71 -2.91 -0.91
CA ALA A 121 2.93 -4.16 -1.65
C ALA A 121 4.31 -4.77 -1.36
N GLY A 122 5.34 -3.94 -1.14
CA GLY A 122 6.68 -4.38 -0.71
C GLY A 122 6.78 -4.84 0.75
N GLY A 123 5.67 -4.92 1.47
CA GLY A 123 5.64 -5.33 2.87
C GLY A 123 6.10 -4.25 3.85
N TYR A 124 6.14 -2.99 3.42
CA TYR A 124 6.48 -1.87 4.28
C TYR A 124 5.37 -1.64 5.31
N ARG A 125 5.65 -1.99 6.55
CA ARG A 125 4.67 -1.96 7.65
C ARG A 125 4.89 -0.71 8.49
N ILE A 126 3.85 0.12 8.60
CA ILE A 126 3.84 1.20 9.58
C ILE A 126 3.80 0.56 10.97
N LYS A 127 4.93 0.59 11.69
CA LYS A 127 4.92 0.28 13.12
C LYS A 127 4.29 1.46 13.84
N SER A 128 3.14 1.29 14.46
CA SER A 128 2.68 2.23 15.46
C SER A 128 3.66 2.23 16.63
N LYS A 129 3.98 3.43 17.15
CA LYS A 129 4.92 3.61 18.27
C LYS A 129 4.47 2.73 19.44
N GLY A 130 5.28 1.74 19.83
CA GLY A 130 5.01 0.86 20.98
C GLY A 130 4.31 -0.47 20.69
N SER A 131 3.83 -0.73 19.46
CA SER A 131 3.16 -1.98 19.12
C SER A 131 4.07 -2.88 18.29
N LYS A 132 4.30 -4.13 18.76
CA LYS A 132 4.90 -5.22 17.98
C LYS A 132 3.97 -5.73 16.87
N LEU A 133 2.83 -5.08 16.67
CA LEU A 133 1.72 -5.53 15.85
C LEU A 133 1.93 -5.12 14.39
N LYS A 134 2.11 -6.11 13.55
CA LYS A 134 2.06 -5.96 12.09
C LYS A 134 0.58 -5.80 11.69
N TYR A 135 0.22 -4.74 10.95
CA TYR A 135 -1.12 -4.71 10.35
C TYR A 135 -1.35 -5.99 9.55
N LYS A 136 -2.51 -6.63 9.73
CA LYS A 136 -2.89 -7.76 8.88
C LYS A 136 -2.94 -7.24 7.43
N ASN A 137 -2.49 -8.03 6.47
CA ASN A 137 -2.56 -7.68 5.04
C ASN A 137 -3.96 -7.23 4.62
N VAL A 138 -4.99 -7.78 5.27
CA VAL A 138 -6.41 -7.43 5.09
C VAL A 138 -6.66 -5.93 5.31
N THR A 139 -6.14 -5.32 6.39
CA THR A 139 -6.34 -3.89 6.66
C THR A 139 -5.65 -3.03 5.61
N THR A 140 -4.44 -3.40 5.19
CA THR A 140 -3.71 -2.69 4.14
C THR A 140 -4.42 -2.79 2.80
N ASN A 141 -4.90 -3.98 2.43
CA ASN A 141 -5.66 -4.20 1.20
C ASN A 141 -6.98 -3.42 1.21
N HIS A 142 -7.65 -3.36 2.35
CA HIS A 142 -8.86 -2.55 2.48
C HIS A 142 -8.57 -1.06 2.27
N TYR A 143 -7.51 -0.50 2.87
CA TYR A 143 -7.13 0.89 2.62
C TYR A 143 -6.78 1.13 1.14
N ILE A 144 -6.05 0.22 0.50
CA ILE A 144 -5.74 0.31 -0.93
C ILE A 144 -7.03 0.35 -1.74
N GLN A 145 -7.97 -0.57 -1.49
CA GLN A 145 -9.25 -0.62 -2.18
C GLN A 145 -10.05 0.68 -1.98
N VAL A 146 -10.12 1.19 -0.76
CA VAL A 146 -10.80 2.45 -0.46
C VAL A 146 -10.14 3.64 -1.18
N LEU A 147 -8.80 3.70 -1.21
CA LEU A 147 -8.06 4.74 -1.93
C LEU A 147 -8.30 4.65 -3.44
N ASP A 148 -8.33 3.46 -4.01
CA ASP A 148 -8.63 3.26 -5.43
C ASP A 148 -10.05 3.72 -5.76
N THR A 149 -11.02 3.34 -4.95
CA THR A 149 -12.44 3.65 -5.19
C THR A 149 -12.77 5.14 -4.99
N TYR A 150 -12.26 5.77 -3.94
CA TYR A 150 -12.73 7.11 -3.54
C TYR A 150 -11.73 8.24 -3.81
N VAL A 151 -10.44 7.92 -3.99
CA VAL A 151 -9.40 8.93 -4.21
C VAL A 151 -8.88 8.90 -5.64
N LEU A 152 -8.64 7.71 -6.21
CA LEU A 152 -8.02 7.55 -7.53
C LEU A 152 -9.01 7.33 -8.67
N ALA A 153 -10.22 6.81 -8.42
CA ALA A 153 -11.18 6.50 -9.48
C ALA A 153 -11.57 7.75 -10.27
N GLU A 154 -11.35 7.69 -11.57
CA GLU A 154 -11.71 8.77 -12.50
C GLU A 154 -13.14 8.62 -13.04
N THR A 155 -13.58 7.38 -13.18
CA THR A 155 -14.81 7.01 -13.91
C THR A 155 -16.00 6.76 -12.98
N GLU A 156 -15.78 6.43 -11.73
CA GLU A 156 -16.87 5.96 -10.85
C GLU A 156 -17.73 7.08 -10.27
N LYS A 157 -17.31 8.36 -10.35
CA LYS A 157 -18.22 9.46 -10.00
C LYS A 157 -19.47 9.50 -10.88
N GLN A 158 -19.31 9.23 -12.16
CA GLN A 158 -20.45 9.09 -13.05
C GLN A 158 -21.30 7.88 -12.64
N GLN A 159 -20.70 6.75 -12.29
CA GLN A 159 -21.44 5.57 -11.85
C GLN A 159 -22.06 5.72 -10.46
N ILE A 160 -21.40 6.41 -9.51
CA ILE A 160 -21.98 6.67 -8.19
C ILE A 160 -23.12 7.69 -8.32
N LEU A 161 -22.96 8.74 -9.12
CA LEU A 161 -23.99 9.73 -9.38
C LEU A 161 -25.13 9.19 -10.24
N GLU A 162 -24.86 8.29 -11.19
CA GLU A 162 -25.87 7.56 -11.95
C GLU A 162 -26.64 6.56 -11.07
N ARG A 163 -25.96 5.89 -10.11
CA ARG A 163 -26.62 5.04 -9.10
C ARG A 163 -27.50 5.85 -8.13
N LEU A 164 -27.14 7.09 -7.85
CA LEU A 164 -27.92 7.95 -6.98
C LEU A 164 -29.10 8.64 -7.69
N ASN A 165 -29.24 8.45 -9.01
CA ASN A 165 -30.37 8.93 -9.86
C ASN A 165 -30.80 10.39 -9.57
N ASN A 166 -29.82 11.28 -9.28
CA ASN A 166 -30.15 12.67 -8.94
C ASN A 166 -29.47 13.69 -9.87
N PRO A 167 -30.09 14.00 -11.05
CA PRO A 167 -29.55 14.92 -12.03
C PRO A 167 -29.42 16.38 -11.52
N LYS A 168 -30.17 16.76 -10.49
CA LYS A 168 -30.08 18.12 -9.90
C LYS A 168 -28.76 18.32 -9.14
N LYS A 169 -28.28 17.32 -8.41
CA LYS A 169 -26.98 17.39 -7.71
C LYS A 169 -25.79 17.45 -8.67
N LEU A 170 -25.93 16.97 -9.91
CA LEU A 170 -24.89 17.11 -10.95
C LEU A 170 -24.70 18.57 -11.39
N ALA A 171 -25.76 19.34 -11.47
CA ALA A 171 -25.72 20.75 -11.90
C ALA A 171 -25.17 21.70 -10.81
N GLU A 172 -25.43 21.41 -9.54
CA GLU A 172 -24.94 22.22 -8.41
C GLU A 172 -23.45 21.95 -8.12
N ASN A 173 -22.90 20.82 -8.53
CA ASN A 173 -21.49 20.45 -8.32
C ASN A 173 -20.50 21.07 -9.33
N ASN A 174 -20.92 21.99 -10.18
CA ASN A 174 -20.05 22.68 -11.15
C ASN A 174 -18.96 23.58 -10.53
N TYR A 175 -18.93 23.75 -9.20
CA TYR A 175 -17.95 24.61 -8.52
C TYR A 175 -16.55 23.99 -8.41
N TYR A 176 -16.37 22.68 -8.64
CA TYR A 176 -15.07 22.03 -8.49
C TYR A 176 -14.70 21.16 -9.69
N THR A 177 -14.09 21.79 -10.66
CA THR A 177 -13.56 21.14 -11.86
C THR A 177 -12.29 20.30 -11.61
N LYS A 178 -11.62 20.51 -10.46
CA LYS A 178 -10.39 19.77 -10.14
C LYS A 178 -10.71 18.52 -9.30
N LYS A 179 -10.33 17.37 -9.82
CA LYS A 179 -10.39 16.10 -9.08
C LYS A 179 -9.29 16.07 -8.04
N LEU A 180 -9.55 15.52 -6.85
CA LEU A 180 -8.58 15.48 -5.74
C LEU A 180 -7.25 14.85 -6.15
N HIS A 181 -7.27 13.74 -6.90
CA HIS A 181 -6.08 13.01 -7.30
C HIS A 181 -5.18 13.78 -8.29
N GLU A 182 -5.72 14.80 -8.98
CA GLU A 182 -5.00 15.66 -9.92
C GLU A 182 -4.31 16.86 -9.23
N LEU A 183 -4.71 17.18 -7.99
CA LEU A 183 -4.13 18.30 -7.29
C LEU A 183 -2.63 18.14 -7.07
N PRO A 184 -1.84 19.19 -7.34
CA PRO A 184 -0.43 19.20 -6.99
C PRO A 184 -0.24 19.00 -5.50
N LEU A 185 0.51 17.99 -5.10
CA LEU A 185 0.69 17.62 -3.69
C LEU A 185 1.16 18.79 -2.81
N LYS A 186 2.02 19.65 -3.33
CA LYS A 186 2.55 20.82 -2.61
C LYS A 186 1.50 21.89 -2.28
N ASP A 187 0.41 21.92 -3.04
CA ASP A 187 -0.64 22.96 -2.96
C ASP A 187 -1.89 22.41 -2.25
N VAL A 188 -1.88 21.14 -1.79
CA VAL A 188 -3.02 20.54 -1.11
C VAL A 188 -3.22 21.15 0.27
N THR A 189 -4.43 21.65 0.49
CA THR A 189 -4.84 22.24 1.74
C THR A 189 -5.90 21.40 2.46
N ARG A 190 -6.16 21.71 3.73
CA ARG A 190 -7.27 21.12 4.48
C ARG A 190 -8.61 21.38 3.80
N SER A 191 -8.82 22.58 3.26
CA SER A 191 -10.04 22.94 2.57
C SER A 191 -10.31 22.06 1.35
N ASP A 192 -9.26 21.70 0.59
CA ASP A 192 -9.39 20.78 -0.56
C ASP A 192 -9.88 19.40 -0.12
N ILE A 193 -9.37 18.91 1.02
CA ILE A 193 -9.79 17.62 1.58
C ILE A 193 -11.22 17.71 2.15
N GLU A 194 -11.58 18.80 2.82
CA GLU A 194 -12.95 19.02 3.32
C GLU A 194 -13.97 19.01 2.18
N ILE A 195 -13.70 19.75 1.11
CA ILE A 195 -14.55 19.82 -0.07
C ILE A 195 -14.70 18.43 -0.74
N TRP A 196 -13.59 17.70 -0.87
CA TRP A 196 -13.64 16.33 -1.37
C TRP A 196 -14.45 15.41 -0.46
N HIS A 197 -14.29 15.51 0.85
CA HIS A 197 -15.04 14.73 1.83
C HIS A 197 -16.54 15.05 1.77
N GLN A 198 -16.92 16.33 1.63
CA GLN A 198 -18.31 16.77 1.48
C GLN A 198 -18.99 16.15 0.25
N LYS A 199 -18.26 15.92 -0.84
CA LYS A 199 -18.83 15.26 -2.03
C LYS A 199 -19.24 13.80 -1.78
N LEU A 200 -18.85 13.21 -0.66
CA LEU A 200 -19.16 11.85 -0.26
C LEU A 200 -20.22 11.80 0.85
N GLU A 201 -20.90 12.92 1.14
CA GLU A 201 -21.87 13.04 2.25
C GLU A 201 -23.03 12.04 2.18
N ASP A 202 -23.45 11.67 0.98
CA ASP A 202 -24.52 10.68 0.78
C ASP A 202 -24.12 9.26 1.23
N THR A 203 -22.82 9.01 1.47
CA THR A 203 -22.29 7.75 1.96
C THR A 203 -21.37 7.94 3.18
N PRO A 204 -21.92 8.34 4.34
CA PRO A 204 -21.18 8.78 5.53
C PRO A 204 -20.07 7.81 5.96
N THR A 205 -20.40 6.54 6.05
CA THR A 205 -19.44 5.48 6.45
C THR A 205 -18.29 5.35 5.45
N ALA A 206 -18.57 5.40 4.15
CA ALA A 206 -17.55 5.33 3.10
C ALA A 206 -16.69 6.59 3.08
N ALA A 207 -17.30 7.78 3.23
CA ALA A 207 -16.61 9.06 3.34
C ALA A 207 -15.60 9.08 4.50
N ASN A 208 -16.04 8.66 5.68
CA ASN A 208 -15.19 8.58 6.87
C ASN A 208 -14.03 7.59 6.70
N ARG A 209 -14.29 6.44 6.07
CA ARG A 209 -13.23 5.45 5.76
C ARG A 209 -12.24 5.97 4.73
N ALA A 210 -12.72 6.67 3.70
CA ALA A 210 -11.87 7.26 2.68
C ALA A 210 -10.96 8.37 3.26
N LEU A 211 -11.50 9.22 4.12
CA LEU A 211 -10.75 10.23 4.86
C LEU A 211 -9.67 9.58 5.76
N ALA A 212 -10.03 8.51 6.48
CA ALA A 212 -9.09 7.79 7.33
C ALA A 212 -7.97 7.13 6.51
N ALA A 213 -8.31 6.49 5.37
CA ALA A 213 -7.33 5.88 4.49
C ALA A 213 -6.35 6.92 3.91
N LEU A 214 -6.85 8.06 3.45
CA LEU A 214 -6.02 9.15 2.94
C LEU A 214 -5.11 9.74 4.04
N SER A 215 -5.64 9.91 5.26
CA SER A 215 -4.85 10.35 6.43
C SER A 215 -3.67 9.42 6.71
N VAL A 216 -3.87 8.10 6.60
CA VAL A 216 -2.80 7.10 6.76
C VAL A 216 -1.70 7.28 5.72
N VAL A 217 -2.02 7.66 4.48
CA VAL A 217 -1.01 7.93 3.44
C VAL A 217 -0.13 9.13 3.82
N PHE A 218 -0.72 10.22 4.31
CA PHE A 218 0.03 11.39 4.79
C PHE A 218 0.90 11.07 6.01
N GLU A 219 0.39 10.28 6.95
CA GLU A 219 1.17 9.85 8.12
C GLU A 219 2.32 8.91 7.75
N TRP A 220 2.11 8.04 6.77
CA TRP A 220 3.15 7.18 6.23
C TRP A 220 4.28 8.00 5.60
N ASP A 221 3.95 8.98 4.78
CA ASP A 221 4.93 9.83 4.12
C ASP A 221 5.72 10.68 5.12
N ALA A 222 5.07 11.23 6.13
CA ALA A 222 5.72 12.01 7.18
C ALA A 222 6.78 11.22 7.98
N LYS A 223 6.72 9.88 7.96
CA LYS A 223 7.69 8.97 8.58
C LYS A 223 8.86 8.60 7.67
N GLN A 224 8.84 9.02 6.39
CA GLN A 224 9.91 8.76 5.46
C GLN A 224 11.10 9.69 5.70
N LEU A 225 12.31 9.24 5.34
CA LEU A 225 13.54 10.07 5.41
C LEU A 225 13.46 11.34 4.56
N ASN A 226 12.74 11.27 3.43
CA ASN A 226 12.52 12.37 2.52
C ASN A 226 11.04 12.44 2.14
N PRO A 227 10.19 13.02 2.98
CA PRO A 227 8.76 13.08 2.74
C PRO A 227 8.45 13.86 1.44
N MET A 228 7.44 13.39 0.73
CA MET A 228 6.97 14.02 -0.51
C MET A 228 6.13 15.26 -0.21
N PHE A 229 5.39 15.22 0.90
CA PHE A 229 4.59 16.32 1.42
C PHE A 229 5.28 16.95 2.63
N LYS A 230 5.47 18.26 2.59
CA LYS A 230 6.21 18.98 3.63
C LYS A 230 5.33 19.71 4.65
N GLY A 231 4.02 19.56 4.53
CA GLY A 231 3.04 20.21 5.40
C GLY A 231 2.55 19.32 6.54
N VAL A 232 1.66 19.87 7.34
CA VAL A 232 0.90 19.10 8.31
C VAL A 232 -0.17 18.29 7.58
N ASN A 233 -0.43 17.07 8.02
CA ASN A 233 -1.43 16.19 7.40
C ASN A 233 -2.78 16.93 7.25
N PRO A 234 -3.23 17.21 6.01
CA PRO A 234 -4.43 18.03 5.76
C PRO A 234 -5.75 17.33 6.10
N CYS A 235 -5.71 16.02 6.36
CA CYS A 235 -6.89 15.25 6.80
C CYS A 235 -7.20 15.44 8.30
N LEU A 236 -6.28 16.06 9.06
CA LEU A 236 -6.48 16.23 10.50
C LEU A 236 -7.56 17.25 10.77
N ARG A 237 -8.34 17.01 11.85
CA ARG A 237 -9.40 17.91 12.34
C ARG A 237 -10.55 18.16 11.34
N ILE A 238 -10.72 17.28 10.35
CA ILE A 238 -11.92 17.28 9.52
C ILE A 238 -13.02 16.56 10.30
N THR A 239 -14.20 17.18 10.39
CA THR A 239 -15.34 16.61 11.08
C THR A 239 -15.87 15.41 10.30
N LYS A 240 -15.96 14.28 10.97
CA LYS A 240 -16.52 13.06 10.39
C LYS A 240 -18.03 13.12 10.42
N TYR A 241 -18.65 12.49 9.45
CA TYR A 241 -20.09 12.31 9.43
C TYR A 241 -20.55 11.38 10.55
N GLN A 242 -21.76 11.60 11.03
CA GLN A 242 -22.41 10.68 11.94
C GLN A 242 -22.77 9.41 11.16
N GLU A 243 -22.28 8.28 11.63
CA GLU A 243 -22.59 6.98 11.01
C GLU A 243 -23.82 6.37 11.69
N THR A 244 -24.85 6.09 10.89
CA THR A 244 -25.99 5.29 11.38
C THR A 244 -25.53 3.83 11.47
N LYS A 245 -25.58 3.29 12.67
CA LYS A 245 -25.36 1.85 12.88
C LYS A 245 -26.64 1.14 12.45
N ASP A 246 -26.62 0.63 11.24
CA ASP A 246 -27.69 -0.28 10.79
C ASP A 246 -27.52 -1.60 11.57
N LYS A 247 -28.31 -1.74 12.62
CA LYS A 247 -28.32 -2.96 13.45
C LYS A 247 -29.13 -4.03 12.73
N LYS A 248 -28.48 -4.73 11.80
CA LYS A 248 -29.03 -5.93 11.17
C LYS A 248 -28.79 -7.14 12.07
N TYR A 249 -29.65 -7.31 13.05
CA TYR A 249 -29.71 -8.54 13.81
C TYR A 249 -31.14 -9.08 13.74
N ILE A 250 -31.26 -10.39 13.85
CA ILE A 250 -32.54 -11.04 13.97
C ILE A 250 -32.89 -11.00 15.46
N ASP A 251 -33.85 -10.17 15.81
CA ASP A 251 -34.36 -10.02 17.19
C ASP A 251 -35.57 -10.90 17.49
N ASP A 252 -36.12 -11.55 16.46
CA ASP A 252 -37.23 -12.45 16.54
C ASP A 252 -36.74 -13.91 16.65
N PHE A 253 -36.89 -14.49 17.84
CA PHE A 253 -36.49 -15.87 18.10
C PHE A 253 -37.22 -16.87 17.20
N GLN A 254 -38.44 -16.59 16.81
CA GLN A 254 -39.21 -17.45 15.90
C GLN A 254 -38.55 -17.54 14.53
N LYS A 255 -38.02 -16.43 14.01
CA LYS A 255 -37.25 -16.41 12.76
C LYS A 255 -35.95 -17.22 12.86
N VAL A 256 -35.30 -17.20 14.01
CA VAL A 256 -34.10 -18.04 14.22
C VAL A 256 -34.47 -19.51 14.12
N ILE A 257 -35.61 -19.94 14.75
CA ILE A 257 -36.12 -21.31 14.66
C ILE A 257 -36.45 -21.69 13.20
N GLU A 258 -37.11 -20.80 12.47
CA GLU A 258 -37.46 -21.03 11.05
C GLU A 258 -36.23 -21.20 10.17
N ILE A 259 -35.22 -20.33 10.33
CA ILE A 259 -33.98 -20.46 9.60
C ILE A 259 -33.24 -21.76 9.95
N THR A 260 -33.22 -22.11 11.23
CA THR A 260 -32.62 -23.37 11.68
C THR A 260 -33.29 -24.59 11.07
N LYS A 261 -34.62 -24.67 11.13
CA LYS A 261 -35.38 -25.74 10.48
C LYS A 261 -35.14 -25.82 8.99
N TYR A 262 -35.18 -24.67 8.29
CA TYR A 262 -34.89 -24.63 6.87
C TYR A 262 -33.47 -25.13 6.53
N THR A 263 -32.45 -24.77 7.32
CA THR A 263 -31.10 -25.27 7.09
C THR A 263 -30.96 -26.76 7.37
N GLU A 264 -31.67 -27.30 8.35
CA GLU A 264 -31.73 -28.74 8.63
C GLU A 264 -32.37 -29.48 7.48
N GLU A 265 -33.49 -28.99 6.92
CA GLU A 265 -34.14 -29.57 5.75
C GLU A 265 -33.26 -29.58 4.50
N GLN A 266 -32.30 -28.66 4.39
CA GLN A 266 -31.32 -28.59 3.28
C GLN A 266 -30.05 -29.40 3.55
N GLN A 267 -29.89 -30.06 4.68
CA GLN A 267 -28.67 -30.79 5.08
C GLN A 267 -28.17 -31.79 4.03
N TRP A 268 -29.09 -32.42 3.32
CA TRP A 268 -28.77 -33.37 2.26
C TRP A 268 -28.10 -32.72 1.03
N ARG A 269 -28.28 -31.41 0.83
CA ARG A 269 -27.70 -30.65 -0.28
C ARG A 269 -26.29 -30.20 0.02
N ASP A 270 -26.07 -29.73 1.25
CA ASP A 270 -24.77 -29.25 1.69
C ASP A 270 -24.56 -29.44 3.20
N PRO A 271 -24.03 -30.60 3.60
CA PRO A 271 -23.78 -30.90 5.01
C PRO A 271 -22.66 -29.98 5.60
N HIS A 272 -21.75 -29.46 4.77
CA HIS A 272 -20.73 -28.53 5.24
C HIS A 272 -21.34 -27.19 5.63
N PHE A 273 -22.28 -26.67 4.82
CA PHE A 273 -22.97 -25.42 5.12
C PHE A 273 -23.78 -25.53 6.42
N LEU A 274 -24.52 -26.59 6.62
CA LEU A 274 -25.30 -26.77 7.85
C LEU A 274 -24.39 -26.83 9.09
N THR A 275 -23.33 -27.64 9.04
CA THR A 275 -22.38 -27.76 10.15
C THR A 275 -21.70 -26.41 10.44
N PHE A 276 -21.32 -25.69 9.41
CA PHE A 276 -20.73 -24.36 9.55
C PHE A 276 -21.70 -23.36 10.18
N TYR A 277 -22.94 -23.33 9.71
CA TYR A 277 -23.98 -22.47 10.25
C TYR A 277 -24.27 -22.77 11.74
N ARG A 278 -24.41 -24.03 12.10
CA ARG A 278 -24.62 -24.46 13.49
C ARG A 278 -23.46 -24.09 14.39
N LEU A 279 -22.23 -24.30 13.92
CA LEU A 279 -21.01 -23.92 14.63
C LEU A 279 -20.99 -22.42 14.95
N LEU A 280 -21.33 -21.58 13.97
CA LEU A 280 -21.41 -20.13 14.16
C LEU A 280 -22.48 -19.71 15.15
N MET A 281 -23.64 -20.41 15.14
CA MET A 281 -24.75 -20.12 16.05
C MET A 281 -24.45 -20.51 17.48
N GLU A 282 -23.77 -21.63 17.70
CA GLU A 282 -23.43 -22.11 19.03
C GLU A 282 -22.30 -21.38 19.69
N GLU A 283 -21.24 -21.08 18.93
CA GLU A 283 -20.03 -20.48 19.48
C GLU A 283 -20.03 -18.96 19.43
N GLY A 284 -20.83 -18.34 18.55
CA GLY A 284 -20.89 -16.88 18.40
C GLY A 284 -19.60 -16.24 17.90
N GLU A 285 -18.64 -17.05 17.44
CA GLU A 285 -17.37 -16.57 16.90
C GLU A 285 -17.55 -16.02 15.48
N ARG A 286 -16.49 -15.41 14.95
CA ARG A 286 -16.58 -14.79 13.61
C ARG A 286 -16.43 -15.82 12.51
N ILE A 287 -17.16 -15.61 11.41
CA ILE A 287 -17.04 -16.40 10.18
C ILE A 287 -15.56 -16.60 9.77
N SER A 288 -14.75 -15.53 9.86
CA SER A 288 -13.33 -15.58 9.49
C SER A 288 -12.48 -16.50 10.36
N ASP A 289 -12.90 -16.74 11.58
CA ASP A 289 -12.13 -17.54 12.54
C ASP A 289 -12.35 -19.05 12.29
N HIS A 290 -13.49 -19.41 11.69
CA HIS A 290 -13.83 -20.79 11.33
C HIS A 290 -13.50 -21.18 9.88
N HIS A 291 -13.33 -20.20 8.97
CA HIS A 291 -13.16 -20.48 7.54
C HIS A 291 -11.92 -21.32 7.22
N GLY A 292 -10.83 -21.13 7.95
CA GLY A 292 -9.59 -21.87 7.77
C GLY A 292 -9.35 -22.95 8.82
N LEU A 293 -10.44 -23.54 9.37
CA LEU A 293 -10.32 -24.67 10.29
C LEU A 293 -9.81 -25.92 9.59
N GLN A 294 -8.89 -26.61 10.23
CA GLN A 294 -8.37 -27.90 9.78
C GLN A 294 -8.83 -29.03 10.71
N TRP A 295 -8.95 -30.23 10.16
CA TRP A 295 -9.28 -31.42 10.92
C TRP A 295 -8.24 -31.80 11.96
N LYS A 296 -6.99 -31.38 11.74
CA LYS A 296 -5.84 -31.71 12.62
C LYS A 296 -4.93 -30.50 12.73
N LYS A 297 -4.19 -30.43 13.83
CA LYS A 297 -3.14 -29.42 14.01
C LYS A 297 -2.11 -29.52 12.87
N PRO A 298 -1.76 -28.38 12.22
CA PRO A 298 -0.72 -28.35 11.19
C PRO A 298 0.62 -28.85 11.71
N ILE A 299 1.29 -29.69 10.91
CA ILE A 299 2.60 -30.25 11.26
C ILE A 299 3.74 -29.35 10.76
N ASN A 300 3.51 -28.64 9.66
CA ASN A 300 4.54 -27.81 9.02
C ASN A 300 4.04 -26.39 8.73
N LYS A 301 4.98 -25.47 8.44
CA LYS A 301 4.68 -24.05 8.18
C LYS A 301 3.84 -23.82 6.93
N THR A 302 3.88 -24.74 5.96
CA THR A 302 3.11 -24.62 4.71
C THR A 302 1.64 -24.87 5.00
N ASP A 303 1.33 -25.87 5.82
CA ASP A 303 -0.04 -26.16 6.24
C ASP A 303 -0.58 -25.12 7.20
N GLU A 304 0.31 -24.47 7.94
CA GLU A 304 -0.04 -23.43 8.90
C GLU A 304 -0.42 -22.10 8.26
N LYS A 305 -0.05 -21.87 6.99
CA LYS A 305 -0.12 -20.54 6.36
C LYS A 305 -1.51 -19.93 6.37
N ASP A 306 -2.52 -20.70 6.00
CA ASP A 306 -3.89 -20.24 5.87
C ASP A 306 -4.82 -20.84 6.96
N CYS A 307 -4.23 -21.57 7.91
CA CYS A 307 -4.92 -22.19 9.02
C CYS A 307 -5.34 -21.14 10.05
N THR A 308 -6.63 -21.05 10.34
CA THR A 308 -7.19 -20.22 11.42
C THR A 308 -7.32 -20.98 12.74
N GLY A 309 -7.40 -22.31 12.68
CA GLY A 309 -7.53 -23.19 13.83
C GLY A 309 -7.62 -24.65 13.44
N TRP A 310 -7.82 -25.51 14.40
CA TRP A 310 -8.03 -26.95 14.16
C TRP A 310 -8.95 -27.56 15.22
N ILE A 311 -9.54 -28.72 14.88
CA ILE A 311 -10.39 -29.49 15.78
C ILE A 311 -9.53 -30.49 16.56
N ASP A 312 -9.67 -30.51 17.86
CA ASP A 312 -9.13 -31.56 18.74
C ASP A 312 -10.29 -32.46 19.25
N PHE A 313 -10.58 -33.53 18.49
CA PHE A 313 -11.63 -34.47 18.86
C PHE A 313 -11.36 -35.17 20.19
N ARG A 314 -10.11 -35.37 20.59
CA ARG A 314 -9.75 -36.01 21.85
C ARG A 314 -10.08 -35.14 23.04
N ARG A 315 -9.86 -33.83 22.93
CA ARG A 315 -10.17 -32.85 23.96
C ARG A 315 -11.57 -32.26 23.84
N ARG A 316 -12.25 -32.54 22.72
CA ARG A 316 -13.52 -31.93 22.34
C ARG A 316 -13.45 -30.41 22.32
N THR A 317 -12.41 -29.89 21.68
CA THR A 317 -12.20 -28.44 21.58
C THR A 317 -11.85 -28.02 20.16
N ILE A 318 -12.14 -26.77 19.84
CA ILE A 318 -11.64 -26.07 18.66
C ILE A 318 -10.58 -25.09 19.13
N TRP A 319 -9.40 -25.26 18.62
CA TRP A 319 -8.32 -24.32 18.84
C TRP A 319 -8.33 -23.24 17.76
N LEU A 320 -8.53 -21.97 18.13
CA LEU A 320 -8.45 -20.82 17.26
C LEU A 320 -7.09 -20.13 17.44
N LYS A 321 -6.33 -20.01 16.35
CA LYS A 321 -4.94 -19.51 16.37
C LYS A 321 -4.82 -18.01 16.62
N ASP A 322 -5.74 -17.22 16.08
CA ASP A 322 -5.66 -15.76 16.06
C ASP A 322 -7.06 -15.15 15.99
N THR A 323 -7.62 -14.80 17.13
CA THR A 323 -8.90 -14.10 17.22
C THR A 323 -8.73 -12.59 16.89
N LYS A 324 -9.80 -11.82 16.92
CA LYS A 324 -9.74 -10.34 16.71
C LYS A 324 -8.76 -9.65 17.66
N ASN A 325 -8.62 -10.17 18.88
CA ASN A 325 -7.75 -9.61 19.89
C ASN A 325 -6.30 -10.13 19.78
N ARG A 326 -6.04 -11.00 18.78
CA ARG A 326 -4.74 -11.63 18.49
C ARG A 326 -4.23 -12.53 19.61
N GLU A 327 -5.15 -13.07 20.36
CA GLU A 327 -4.88 -14.10 21.35
C GLU A 327 -5.48 -15.42 20.84
N PRO A 328 -4.79 -16.54 21.00
CA PRO A 328 -5.38 -17.84 20.70
C PRO A 328 -6.51 -18.11 21.69
N ALA A 329 -7.52 -18.82 21.22
CA ALA A 329 -8.64 -19.24 22.05
C ALA A 329 -8.88 -20.74 21.89
N GLU A 330 -9.36 -21.38 22.92
CA GLU A 330 -9.83 -22.75 22.92
C GLU A 330 -11.32 -22.74 23.26
N VAL A 331 -12.14 -23.29 22.37
CA VAL A 331 -13.59 -23.29 22.47
C VAL A 331 -14.04 -24.73 22.66
N GLU A 332 -14.88 -24.98 23.65
CA GLU A 332 -15.44 -26.32 23.90
C GLU A 332 -16.51 -26.66 22.86
N ILE A 333 -16.53 -27.90 22.39
CA ILE A 333 -17.49 -28.41 21.42
C ILE A 333 -18.64 -29.09 22.19
N THR A 334 -19.88 -28.68 21.92
CA THR A 334 -21.06 -29.35 22.46
C THR A 334 -21.18 -30.79 21.97
N ASP A 335 -21.91 -31.65 22.68
CA ASP A 335 -22.09 -33.03 22.25
C ASP A 335 -22.81 -33.12 20.90
N GLU A 336 -23.77 -32.24 20.63
CA GLU A 336 -24.45 -32.17 19.34
C GLU A 336 -23.48 -31.79 18.21
N MET A 337 -22.69 -30.73 18.41
CA MET A 337 -21.72 -30.29 17.43
C MET A 337 -20.60 -31.31 17.21
N PHE A 338 -20.19 -32.01 18.24
CA PHE A 338 -19.22 -33.10 18.14
C PHE A 338 -19.72 -34.21 17.20
N VAL A 339 -20.97 -34.64 17.37
CA VAL A 339 -21.61 -35.64 16.49
C VAL A 339 -21.69 -35.12 15.04
N MET A 340 -22.06 -33.87 14.86
CA MET A 340 -22.12 -33.26 13.51
C MET A 340 -20.78 -33.22 12.84
N LEU A 341 -19.73 -32.83 13.53
CA LEU A 341 -18.36 -32.78 13.00
C LEU A 341 -17.83 -34.17 12.69
N GLN A 342 -18.13 -35.19 13.53
CA GLN A 342 -17.75 -36.57 13.22
C GLN A 342 -18.47 -37.08 11.98
N LYS A 343 -19.79 -36.85 11.85
CA LYS A 343 -20.54 -37.20 10.64
C LYS A 343 -19.94 -36.53 9.40
N LEU A 344 -19.61 -35.23 9.49
CA LEU A 344 -19.00 -34.50 8.39
C LEU A 344 -17.62 -35.08 8.02
N GLN A 345 -16.79 -35.44 9.01
CA GLN A 345 -15.50 -36.08 8.79
C GLN A 345 -15.64 -37.45 8.10
N ASN A 346 -16.61 -38.25 8.47
CA ASN A 346 -16.89 -39.56 7.86
C ASN A 346 -17.34 -39.36 6.40
N LEU A 347 -18.21 -38.40 6.10
CA LEU A 347 -18.62 -38.08 4.73
C LEU A 347 -17.45 -37.73 3.81
N ILE A 348 -16.45 -37.07 4.33
CA ILE A 348 -15.21 -36.71 3.58
C ILE A 348 -14.39 -37.98 3.30
N SER A 349 -14.52 -39.01 4.09
CA SER A 349 -13.80 -40.29 3.93
C SER A 349 -14.50 -41.25 2.95
N GLU A 350 -15.76 -41.02 2.60
CA GLU A 350 -16.56 -41.86 1.73
C GLU A 350 -16.56 -41.33 0.29
N GLU A 351 -16.06 -42.11 -0.66
CA GLU A 351 -15.89 -41.70 -2.08
C GLU A 351 -17.21 -41.50 -2.85
N ASN A 352 -18.35 -41.90 -2.29
CA ASN A 352 -19.64 -41.98 -3.00
C ASN A 352 -20.72 -41.00 -2.52
N THR A 353 -20.38 -39.88 -1.90
CA THR A 353 -21.35 -38.92 -1.38
C THR A 353 -21.45 -37.64 -2.24
N ASN A 354 -22.54 -36.89 -2.06
CA ASN A 354 -22.69 -35.54 -2.64
C ASN A 354 -21.60 -34.54 -2.17
N ALA A 355 -20.77 -34.93 -1.21
CA ALA A 355 -19.62 -34.21 -0.70
C ALA A 355 -18.28 -34.63 -1.33
N SER A 356 -18.33 -35.31 -2.47
CA SER A 356 -17.13 -35.81 -3.18
C SER A 356 -16.02 -34.76 -3.43
N PHE A 357 -16.40 -33.48 -3.53
CA PHE A 357 -15.44 -32.37 -3.65
C PHE A 357 -14.55 -32.19 -2.42
N ALA A 358 -14.95 -32.69 -1.27
CA ALA A 358 -14.22 -32.52 -0.01
C ALA A 358 -13.35 -33.73 0.38
N VAL A 359 -13.40 -34.82 -0.39
CA VAL A 359 -12.61 -36.05 -0.10
C VAL A 359 -11.13 -35.73 -0.02
N GLY A 360 -10.50 -36.14 1.09
CA GLY A 360 -9.08 -35.91 1.33
C GLY A 360 -8.70 -34.46 1.68
N SER A 361 -9.66 -33.55 1.81
CA SER A 361 -9.37 -32.18 2.21
C SER A 361 -8.90 -32.11 3.67
N LYS A 362 -7.85 -31.32 3.89
CA LYS A 362 -7.43 -30.98 5.26
C LYS A 362 -8.32 -29.96 5.96
N TRP A 363 -9.16 -29.26 5.19
CA TRP A 363 -10.08 -28.23 5.67
C TRP A 363 -11.41 -28.82 6.14
N VAL A 364 -11.93 -28.29 7.22
CA VAL A 364 -13.27 -28.67 7.72
C VAL A 364 -14.36 -28.15 6.77
N PHE A 365 -14.12 -26.94 6.23
CA PHE A 365 -15.02 -26.24 5.32
C PHE A 365 -14.28 -25.86 4.02
N PRO A 366 -14.02 -26.83 3.12
CA PRO A 366 -13.34 -26.57 1.87
C PRO A 366 -14.23 -25.80 0.89
N ARG A 367 -13.62 -25.10 -0.07
CA ARG A 367 -14.37 -24.49 -1.17
C ARG A 367 -14.96 -25.56 -2.08
N PRO A 368 -16.24 -25.45 -2.45
CA PRO A 368 -16.86 -26.41 -3.37
C PRO A 368 -16.15 -26.52 -4.73
N THR A 369 -15.55 -25.43 -5.19
CA THR A 369 -14.85 -25.36 -6.49
C THR A 369 -13.38 -25.77 -6.42
N ASP A 370 -12.77 -25.79 -5.23
CA ASP A 370 -11.36 -26.11 -5.04
C ASP A 370 -11.12 -26.61 -3.60
N PRO A 371 -11.17 -27.93 -3.37
CA PRO A 371 -11.07 -28.51 -2.02
C PRO A 371 -9.70 -28.34 -1.38
N THR A 372 -8.70 -27.91 -2.13
CA THR A 372 -7.37 -27.57 -1.60
C THR A 372 -7.36 -26.21 -0.90
N LYS A 373 -8.44 -25.43 -1.05
CA LYS A 373 -8.66 -24.11 -0.43
C LYS A 373 -9.88 -24.13 0.49
N HIS A 374 -9.89 -23.15 1.40
CA HIS A 374 -11.01 -22.86 2.30
C HIS A 374 -11.72 -21.58 1.89
#